data_9915ae0f1ac668dd818fe6cdc2a13a66
#
_entry.id   9915ae0f1ac668dd818fe6cdc2a13a66
#
_cell.length_a   1.000
_cell.length_b   1.000
_cell.length_c   1.000
_cell.angle_alpha   90.00
_cell.angle_beta   90.00
_cell.angle_gamma   90.00
#
_symmetry.space_group_name_H-M   'P 1'
#
loop_
_entity.id
_entity.type
_entity.pdbx_description
1 polymer ?
#
loop_
_entity_poly.entity_id
_entity_poly.type
_entity_poly.pdbx_seq_one_letter_code
_entity_poly.pdbx_strand_id
1 'polypeptide(L)'
;MNQQTGLRLPSFFITEPAPCPYIEGQMERKLFTHLAGSDADTLNNTLTHAGFRRSQSIDYRPTCDACSACQSVRVVLKDFTPSTSFRRLIRKNADLTGELCPPRTGREQYDLLRLYLDARHENGGMADMLSLIHI
;
A
#
# COMPACT_ATOMS: atom_id res chain seq x y z
N MET A 1 -27.61 31.69 -4.39
CA MET A 1 -26.99 30.94 -3.29
C MET A 1 -25.64 30.40 -3.81
N ASN A 2 -24.54 31.10 -3.43
CA ASN A 2 -23.17 30.72 -3.83
C ASN A 2 -22.70 29.57 -2.94
N GLN A 3 -22.66 28.35 -3.46
CA GLN A 3 -21.87 27.28 -2.86
C GLN A 3 -20.41 27.55 -3.24
N GLN A 4 -19.68 28.19 -2.34
CA GLN A 4 -18.22 28.14 -2.38
C GLN A 4 -17.80 26.70 -2.10
N THR A 5 -17.52 25.95 -3.14
CA THR A 5 -16.73 24.72 -3.09
C THR A 5 -15.32 25.12 -2.69
N GLY A 6 -15.10 25.33 -1.39
CA GLY A 6 -13.78 25.56 -0.85
C GLY A 6 -12.94 24.30 -1.10
N LEU A 7 -11.91 24.41 -1.92
CA LEU A 7 -10.85 23.39 -2.02
C LEU A 7 -10.33 23.12 -0.61
N ARG A 8 -10.77 22.04 0.01
CA ARG A 8 -10.18 21.55 1.25
C ARG A 8 -8.81 20.99 0.90
N LEU A 9 -7.77 21.75 1.15
CA LEU A 9 -6.42 21.24 1.06
C LEU A 9 -6.25 20.10 2.07
N PRO A 10 -5.66 18.95 1.68
CA PRO A 10 -5.42 17.87 2.61
C PRO A 10 -4.41 18.29 3.68
N SER A 11 -4.68 17.91 4.93
CA SER A 11 -3.72 18.10 6.02
C SER A 11 -2.66 17.01 5.95
N PHE A 12 -1.38 17.41 6.01
CA PHE A 12 -0.26 16.49 6.06
C PHE A 12 0.35 16.46 7.46
N PHE A 13 0.78 15.27 7.86
CA PHE A 13 1.37 14.99 9.15
C PHE A 13 2.71 14.28 8.97
N ILE A 14 3.62 14.45 9.93
CA ILE A 14 4.91 13.75 9.95
C ILE A 14 4.96 12.89 11.20
N THR A 15 5.38 11.64 11.07
CA THR A 15 5.55 10.74 12.22
C THR A 15 6.75 11.16 13.07
N GLU A 16 6.73 10.78 14.34
CA GLU A 16 7.96 10.76 15.15
C GLU A 16 9.01 9.84 14.50
N PRO A 17 10.30 10.12 14.73
CA PRO A 17 11.37 9.25 14.29
C PRO A 17 11.24 7.85 14.91
N ALA A 18 11.39 6.81 14.09
CA ALA A 18 11.37 5.41 14.51
C ALA A 18 12.53 4.65 13.85
N PRO A 19 13.00 3.52 14.40
CA PRO A 19 14.02 2.71 13.75
C PRO A 19 13.60 2.28 12.35
N CYS A 20 14.49 2.44 11.38
CA CYS A 20 14.23 2.06 10.00
C CYS A 20 14.16 0.52 9.87
N PRO A 21 13.09 -0.06 9.30
CA PRO A 21 12.98 -1.51 9.15
C PRO A 21 13.86 -2.09 8.03
N TYR A 22 14.52 -1.24 7.22
CA TYR A 22 15.29 -1.66 6.06
C TYR A 22 16.79 -1.46 6.21
N ILE A 23 17.21 -0.43 6.95
CA ILE A 23 18.62 -0.06 7.12
C ILE A 23 18.90 0.05 8.60
N GLU A 24 19.72 -0.86 9.11
CA GLU A 24 20.13 -0.89 10.51
C GLU A 24 20.82 0.42 10.91
N GLY A 25 20.54 0.90 12.11
CA GLY A 25 21.12 2.14 12.65
C GLY A 25 20.54 3.44 12.06
N GLN A 26 19.64 3.36 11.10
CA GLN A 26 18.95 4.53 10.55
C GLN A 26 17.60 4.76 11.23
N MET A 27 17.14 6.02 11.19
CA MET A 27 15.81 6.41 11.65
C MET A 27 14.92 6.72 10.47
N GLU A 28 13.67 6.25 10.50
CA GLU A 28 12.66 6.59 9.51
C GLU A 28 11.69 7.66 10.03
N ARG A 29 11.19 8.47 9.10
CA ARG A 29 10.01 9.32 9.29
C ARG A 29 9.13 9.21 8.05
N LYS A 30 7.83 9.38 8.25
CA LYS A 30 6.84 9.31 7.16
C LYS A 30 6.01 10.59 7.15
N LEU A 31 5.89 11.19 5.97
CA LEU A 31 4.87 12.18 5.67
C LEU A 31 3.60 11.44 5.27
N PHE A 32 2.47 11.73 5.88
CA PHE A 32 1.20 11.07 5.57
C PHE A 32 0.02 12.03 5.60
N THR A 33 -1.07 11.64 4.95
CA THR A 33 -2.37 12.29 5.00
C THR A 33 -3.48 11.26 5.08
N HIS A 34 -4.62 11.64 5.64
CA HIS A 34 -5.81 10.79 5.68
C HIS A 34 -6.60 10.88 4.38
N LEU A 35 -7.04 9.73 3.88
CA LEU A 35 -7.97 9.61 2.78
C LEU A 35 -9.39 9.53 3.34
N ALA A 36 -10.08 10.66 3.35
CA ALA A 36 -11.42 10.76 3.91
C ALA A 36 -12.33 11.64 3.02
N GLY A 37 -13.63 11.33 3.03
CA GLY A 37 -14.64 12.06 2.27
C GLY A 37 -14.74 11.62 0.81
N SER A 38 -15.56 12.36 0.04
CA SER A 38 -15.87 12.07 -1.37
C SER A 38 -14.67 12.18 -2.31
N ASP A 39 -13.66 12.95 -1.92
CA ASP A 39 -12.50 13.26 -2.77
C ASP A 39 -11.29 12.35 -2.50
N ALA A 40 -11.45 11.34 -1.61
CA ALA A 40 -10.37 10.44 -1.20
C ALA A 40 -9.67 9.73 -2.38
N ASP A 41 -10.44 9.24 -3.35
CA ASP A 41 -9.87 8.54 -4.52
C ASP A 41 -9.13 9.50 -5.46
N THR A 42 -9.65 10.71 -5.66
CA THR A 42 -8.98 11.75 -6.45
C THR A 42 -7.67 12.19 -5.78
N LEU A 43 -7.70 12.36 -4.46
CA LEU A 43 -6.51 12.67 -3.68
C LEU A 43 -5.47 11.56 -3.77
N ASN A 44 -5.86 10.29 -3.55
CA ASN A 44 -4.97 9.13 -3.67
C ASN A 44 -4.34 9.05 -5.07
N ASN A 45 -5.12 9.24 -6.13
CA ASN A 45 -4.58 9.25 -7.49
C ASN A 45 -3.53 10.34 -7.68
N THR A 46 -3.78 11.54 -7.20
CA THR A 46 -2.83 12.66 -7.29
C THR A 46 -1.56 12.38 -6.50
N LEU A 47 -1.68 11.90 -5.27
CA LEU A 47 -0.57 11.60 -4.39
C LEU A 47 0.27 10.40 -4.88
N THR A 48 -0.37 9.40 -5.50
CA THR A 48 0.34 8.28 -6.15
C THR A 48 1.31 8.78 -7.22
N HIS A 49 0.92 9.79 -8.02
CA HIS A 49 1.82 10.43 -8.97
C HIS A 49 2.97 11.20 -8.32
N ALA A 50 2.78 11.67 -7.09
CA ALA A 50 3.81 12.32 -6.27
C ALA A 50 4.65 11.34 -5.43
N GLY A 51 4.54 10.02 -5.67
CA GLY A 51 5.33 8.98 -5.01
C GLY A 51 4.81 8.53 -3.66
N PHE A 52 3.59 8.90 -3.30
CA PHE A 52 2.92 8.36 -2.11
C PHE A 52 2.46 6.93 -2.35
N ARG A 53 2.31 6.18 -1.26
CA ARG A 53 1.81 4.81 -1.20
C ARG A 53 0.60 4.78 -0.29
N ARG A 54 -0.42 4.02 -0.68
CA ARG A 54 -1.62 3.84 0.13
C ARG A 54 -1.44 2.70 1.14
N SER A 55 -1.88 2.94 2.35
CA SER A 55 -2.09 1.91 3.37
C SER A 55 -3.44 2.17 4.05
N GLN A 56 -4.43 1.32 3.79
CA GLN A 56 -5.81 1.47 4.28
C GLN A 56 -6.40 2.87 3.95
N SER A 57 -6.61 3.71 4.96
CA SER A 57 -7.20 5.05 4.86
C SER A 57 -6.17 6.18 4.89
N ILE A 58 -4.89 5.89 4.66
CA ILE A 58 -3.83 6.89 4.58
C ILE A 58 -2.99 6.73 3.32
N ASP A 59 -2.53 7.87 2.80
CA ASP A 59 -1.40 7.93 1.86
C ASP A 59 -0.16 8.44 2.58
N TYR A 60 0.98 7.79 2.33
CA TYR A 60 2.25 8.14 2.97
C TYR A 60 3.44 8.00 2.04
N ARG A 61 4.51 8.71 2.35
CA ARG A 61 5.84 8.50 1.77
C ARG A 61 6.93 8.69 2.81
N PRO A 62 8.09 8.03 2.68
CA PRO A 62 9.24 8.30 3.52
C PRO A 62 9.71 9.76 3.38
N THR A 63 10.10 10.36 4.51
CA THR A 63 10.65 11.72 4.60
C THR A 63 11.75 11.78 5.67
N CYS A 64 12.70 10.86 5.58
CA CYS A 64 13.80 10.72 6.52
C CYS A 64 14.78 11.89 6.39
N ASP A 65 15.27 12.41 7.52
CA ASP A 65 16.12 13.61 7.55
C ASP A 65 17.49 13.42 6.85
N ALA A 66 18.06 12.20 6.94
CA ALA A 66 19.39 11.89 6.44
C ALA A 66 19.42 10.77 5.38
N CYS A 67 18.27 10.35 4.83
CA CYS A 67 18.21 9.22 3.92
C CYS A 67 17.15 9.39 2.82
N SER A 68 17.51 9.07 1.57
CA SER A 68 16.62 9.06 0.40
C SER A 68 16.60 7.72 -0.33
N ALA A 69 16.98 6.63 0.33
CA ALA A 69 17.09 5.31 -0.30
C ALA A 69 15.74 4.69 -0.71
N CYS A 70 14.63 5.09 -0.07
CA CYS A 70 13.30 4.57 -0.41
C CYS A 70 12.77 5.23 -1.68
N GLN A 71 12.92 4.54 -2.82
CA GLN A 71 12.40 4.99 -4.10
C GLN A 71 11.05 4.33 -4.41
N SER A 72 10.03 5.13 -4.70
CA SER A 72 8.76 4.60 -5.22
C SER A 72 8.90 4.31 -6.70
N VAL A 73 8.56 3.07 -7.10
CA VAL A 73 8.62 2.64 -8.50
C VAL A 73 7.24 2.13 -8.93
N ARG A 74 6.95 2.22 -10.23
CA ARG A 74 5.74 1.67 -10.83
C ARG A 74 6.05 1.05 -12.19
N VAL A 75 5.28 0.04 -12.55
CA VAL A 75 5.32 -0.55 -13.90
C VAL A 75 4.27 0.15 -14.76
N VAL A 76 4.70 0.70 -15.88
CA VAL A 76 3.80 1.30 -16.89
C VAL A 76 3.29 0.16 -17.76
N LEU A 77 2.04 -0.26 -17.56
CA LEU A 77 1.48 -1.48 -18.17
C LEU A 77 1.51 -1.45 -19.70
N LYS A 78 1.24 -0.31 -20.33
CA LYS A 78 1.29 -0.18 -21.81
C LYS A 78 2.66 -0.43 -22.42
N ASP A 79 3.73 -0.22 -21.64
CA ASP A 79 5.11 -0.38 -22.07
C ASP A 79 5.74 -1.67 -21.53
N PHE A 80 4.96 -2.45 -20.73
CA PHE A 80 5.45 -3.66 -20.11
C PHE A 80 5.49 -4.84 -21.10
N THR A 81 6.71 -5.33 -21.35
CA THR A 81 6.92 -6.55 -22.14
C THR A 81 7.47 -7.65 -21.22
N PRO A 82 6.78 -8.81 -21.11
CA PRO A 82 7.26 -9.91 -20.28
C PRO A 82 8.64 -10.40 -20.71
N SER A 83 9.60 -10.40 -19.80
CA SER A 83 10.91 -11.02 -20.01
C SER A 83 10.80 -12.54 -20.22
N THR A 84 11.88 -13.19 -20.63
CA THR A 84 11.92 -14.65 -20.75
C THR A 84 11.58 -15.36 -19.43
N SER A 85 12.03 -14.83 -18.29
CA SER A 85 11.69 -15.36 -16.97
C SER A 85 10.19 -15.21 -16.67
N PHE A 86 9.59 -14.04 -16.93
CA PHE A 86 8.15 -13.86 -16.77
C PHE A 86 7.34 -14.79 -17.66
N ARG A 87 7.70 -14.93 -18.93
CA ARG A 87 7.03 -15.88 -19.84
C ARG A 87 7.12 -17.34 -19.35
N ARG A 88 8.25 -17.72 -18.74
CA ARG A 88 8.40 -19.05 -18.12
C ARG A 88 7.47 -19.22 -16.92
N LEU A 89 7.39 -18.22 -16.04
CA LEU A 89 6.49 -18.22 -14.87
C LEU A 89 5.02 -18.28 -15.29
N ILE A 90 4.61 -17.50 -16.29
CA ILE A 90 3.25 -17.53 -16.83
C ILE A 90 2.91 -18.94 -17.33
N ARG A 91 3.80 -19.57 -18.10
CA ARG A 91 3.58 -20.96 -18.57
C ARG A 91 3.53 -21.99 -17.43
N LYS A 92 4.36 -21.80 -16.39
CA LYS A 92 4.38 -22.70 -15.23
C LYS A 92 3.08 -22.64 -14.42
N ASN A 93 2.38 -21.52 -14.45
CA ASN A 93 1.15 -21.28 -13.72
C ASN A 93 -0.06 -21.16 -14.69
N ALA A 94 -0.01 -21.82 -15.85
CA ALA A 94 -1.08 -21.77 -16.85
C ALA A 94 -2.37 -22.49 -16.42
N ASP A 95 -2.28 -23.31 -15.37
CA ASP A 95 -3.40 -23.97 -14.70
C ASP A 95 -4.18 -23.07 -13.74
N LEU A 96 -3.61 -21.90 -13.38
CA LEU A 96 -4.28 -20.95 -12.52
C LEU A 96 -5.28 -20.08 -13.31
N THR A 97 -6.46 -19.89 -12.75
CA THR A 97 -7.48 -19.00 -13.28
C THR A 97 -7.67 -17.82 -12.32
N GLY A 98 -7.90 -16.62 -12.89
CA GLY A 98 -8.20 -15.42 -12.12
C GLY A 98 -9.66 -15.00 -12.34
N GLU A 99 -10.38 -14.72 -11.27
CA GLU A 99 -11.75 -14.21 -11.30
C GLU A 99 -11.82 -12.85 -10.58
N LEU A 100 -12.50 -11.89 -11.21
CA LEU A 100 -12.75 -10.59 -10.59
C LEU A 100 -13.97 -10.71 -9.67
N CYS A 101 -13.74 -10.64 -8.37
CA CYS A 101 -14.77 -10.72 -7.35
C CYS A 101 -14.98 -9.38 -6.64
N PRO A 102 -16.19 -9.10 -6.13
CA PRO A 102 -16.39 -7.98 -5.21
C PRO A 102 -15.47 -8.12 -3.99
N PRO A 103 -14.98 -7.00 -3.40
CA PRO A 103 -14.06 -7.02 -2.26
C PRO A 103 -14.80 -7.44 -0.98
N ARG A 104 -15.11 -8.71 -0.87
CA ARG A 104 -15.72 -9.34 0.30
C ARG A 104 -14.79 -10.42 0.80
N THR A 105 -14.45 -10.36 2.07
CA THR A 105 -13.63 -11.38 2.72
C THR A 105 -14.52 -12.51 3.22
N GLY A 106 -14.17 -13.75 2.85
CA GLY A 106 -14.78 -14.97 3.36
C GLY A 106 -13.90 -15.64 4.42
N ARG A 107 -14.47 -16.63 5.09
CA ARG A 107 -13.75 -17.40 6.13
C ARG A 107 -12.51 -18.09 5.56
N GLU A 108 -12.61 -18.70 4.38
CA GLU A 108 -11.51 -19.40 3.71
C GLU A 108 -10.33 -18.45 3.41
N GLN A 109 -10.63 -17.26 2.89
CA GLN A 109 -9.60 -16.24 2.62
C GLN A 109 -8.92 -15.76 3.91
N TYR A 110 -9.69 -15.61 4.99
CA TYR A 110 -9.15 -15.24 6.29
C TYR A 110 -8.22 -16.33 6.84
N ASP A 111 -8.66 -17.59 6.82
CA ASP A 111 -7.88 -18.71 7.33
C ASP A 111 -6.56 -18.86 6.53
N LEU A 112 -6.61 -18.70 5.20
CA LEU A 112 -5.42 -18.70 4.35
C LEU A 112 -4.47 -17.54 4.67
N LEU A 113 -5.00 -16.33 4.85
CA LEU A 113 -4.20 -15.17 5.24
C LEU A 113 -3.54 -15.37 6.61
N ARG A 114 -4.26 -15.93 7.59
CA ARG A 114 -3.71 -16.25 8.91
C ARG A 114 -2.54 -17.21 8.79
N LEU A 115 -2.72 -18.31 8.07
CA LEU A 115 -1.63 -19.29 7.83
C LEU A 115 -0.40 -18.63 7.17
N TYR A 116 -0.62 -17.74 6.22
CA TYR A 116 0.46 -17.01 5.56
C TYR A 116 1.19 -16.08 6.54
N LEU A 117 0.45 -15.30 7.32
CA LEU A 117 1.02 -14.35 8.29
C LEU A 117 1.82 -15.09 9.38
N ASP A 118 1.26 -16.17 9.92
CA ASP A 118 1.92 -16.98 10.95
C ASP A 118 3.22 -17.62 10.41
N ALA A 119 3.23 -18.05 9.13
CA ALA A 119 4.40 -18.68 8.52
C ALA A 119 5.49 -17.69 8.06
N ARG A 120 5.15 -16.45 7.73
CA ARG A 120 6.05 -15.50 7.06
C ARG A 120 6.27 -14.18 7.79
N HIS A 121 5.36 -13.82 8.69
CA HIS A 121 5.32 -12.51 9.35
C HIS A 121 4.92 -12.62 10.84
N GLU A 122 5.41 -13.64 11.53
CA GLU A 122 5.08 -13.98 12.92
C GLU A 122 5.16 -12.77 13.88
N ASN A 123 6.12 -11.86 13.65
CA ASN A 123 6.30 -10.64 14.44
C ASN A 123 5.79 -9.36 13.71
N GLY A 124 5.03 -9.51 12.64
CA GLY A 124 4.45 -8.39 11.89
C GLY A 124 3.18 -7.88 12.55
N GLY A 125 2.94 -6.56 12.53
CA GLY A 125 1.74 -5.95 13.11
C GLY A 125 0.41 -6.47 12.53
N MET A 126 0.41 -7.14 11.39
CA MET A 126 -0.77 -7.81 10.83
C MET A 126 -1.01 -9.20 11.43
N ALA A 127 0.00 -9.84 12.04
CA ALA A 127 -0.16 -11.17 12.66
C ALA A 127 -1.12 -11.13 13.86
N ASP A 128 -1.18 -9.98 14.54
CA ASP A 128 -2.06 -9.76 15.70
C ASP A 128 -3.48 -9.33 15.31
N MET A 129 -3.80 -9.22 14.03
CA MET A 129 -5.16 -8.91 13.56
C MET A 129 -6.12 -10.07 13.89
N LEU A 130 -7.04 -9.83 14.80
CA LEU A 130 -8.02 -10.82 15.26
C LEU A 130 -9.33 -10.80 14.47
N SER A 131 -9.53 -9.86 13.54
CA SER A 131 -10.83 -9.65 12.90
C SER A 131 -10.70 -9.43 11.38
N LEU A 132 -11.63 -10.04 10.63
CA LEU A 132 -11.81 -9.81 9.18
C LEU A 132 -12.12 -8.34 8.82
N ILE A 133 -12.59 -7.54 9.77
CA ILE A 133 -12.94 -6.13 9.56
C ILE A 133 -11.69 -5.27 9.29
N HIS A 134 -10.53 -5.72 9.70
CA HIS A 134 -9.26 -4.99 9.53
C HIS A 134 -8.56 -5.27 8.19
N ILE A 135 -9.10 -6.19 7.41
CA ILE A 135 -8.61 -6.56 6.09
C ILE A 135 -9.43 -5.88 5.00
#